data_91bffd72ef72dcd72fd64ed93f6bea84
#
_entry.id   91bffd72ef72dcd72fd64ed93f6bea84
#
_cell.length_a   1.000
_cell.length_b   1.000
_cell.length_c   1.000
_cell.angle_alpha   90.00
_cell.angle_beta   90.00
_cell.angle_gamma   90.00
#
_symmetry.space_group_name_H-M   'P 1'
#
loop_
_entity.id
_entity.type
_entity.pdbx_description
1 polymer ?
#
loop_
_entity_poly.entity_id
_entity_poly.type
_entity_poly.pdbx_seq_one_letter_code
_entity_poly.pdbx_strand_id
1 'polypeptide(L)'
;SFASASLAETKMRITLQLPLKAHLGQNLLVFKKELESRSDIKVEIYDSAQLYKDKEVPQAVGSGAIEAGVASITRFAGTNPEVDVFYLPFLFDSEQKVRKATQAGSEIRAILDPAIAKTGAVPLYYQAYGSAIMLSNGGPMKTPADFKDKKIRVFGKTLGAFVSSLGGKPALISGSEQYLAYQRNTVDAGMTGVSGVKSRKLYQVMDTLTVTNHGDIEFVVVANDKWLSSLTQKQRDAIAEASKVAEKAVRDDMAN
;
A
#
# COMPACT_ATOMS: atom_id res chain seq x y z
N SER A 1 -46.32 -11.62 18.94
CA SER A 1 -45.04 -12.13 18.48
C SER A 1 -44.26 -10.99 17.84
N PHE A 2 -43.32 -10.39 18.54
CA PHE A 2 -42.35 -9.47 17.94
C PHE A 2 -41.33 -10.34 17.21
N ALA A 3 -41.37 -10.35 15.89
CA ALA A 3 -40.31 -10.90 15.08
C ALA A 3 -39.07 -10.03 15.33
N SER A 4 -38.09 -10.56 16.05
CA SER A 4 -36.76 -9.97 16.14
C SER A 4 -36.17 -10.02 14.74
N ALA A 5 -36.20 -8.89 14.03
CA ALA A 5 -35.44 -8.76 12.79
C ALA A 5 -33.97 -8.99 13.18
N SER A 6 -33.41 -10.13 12.78
CA SER A 6 -31.96 -10.35 12.81
C SER A 6 -31.34 -9.26 11.97
N LEU A 7 -30.77 -8.24 12.61
CA LEU A 7 -29.97 -7.25 11.92
C LEU A 7 -28.84 -8.01 11.23
N ALA A 8 -28.79 -7.97 9.92
CA ALA A 8 -27.71 -8.58 9.16
C ALA A 8 -26.38 -8.03 9.68
N GLU A 9 -25.45 -8.91 9.99
CA GLU A 9 -24.13 -8.56 10.52
C GLU A 9 -23.42 -7.61 9.53
N THR A 10 -22.99 -6.46 10.01
CA THR A 10 -22.25 -5.51 9.17
C THR A 10 -20.84 -6.05 8.95
N LYS A 11 -20.51 -6.39 7.70
CA LYS A 11 -19.20 -6.94 7.33
C LYS A 11 -18.35 -5.92 6.63
N MET A 12 -17.05 -5.95 6.91
CA MET A 12 -15.99 -5.20 6.22
C MET A 12 -14.96 -6.18 5.68
N ARG A 13 -15.05 -6.51 4.39
CA ARG A 13 -14.02 -7.31 3.72
C ARG A 13 -12.90 -6.39 3.29
N ILE A 14 -11.65 -6.77 3.62
CA ILE A 14 -10.45 -6.00 3.29
C ILE A 14 -9.52 -6.88 2.47
N THR A 15 -9.18 -6.45 1.25
CA THR A 15 -8.17 -7.12 0.44
C THR A 15 -6.77 -6.53 0.69
N LEU A 16 -5.76 -7.39 0.79
CA LEU A 16 -4.36 -7.05 0.98
C LEU A 16 -3.49 -7.88 0.04
N GLN A 17 -2.57 -7.27 -0.69
CA GLN A 17 -1.66 -8.01 -1.57
C GLN A 17 -0.53 -8.74 -0.85
N LEU A 18 -0.15 -8.30 0.36
CA LEU A 18 0.90 -8.92 1.16
C LEU A 18 0.36 -10.11 1.96
N PRO A 19 1.24 -11.06 2.34
CA PRO A 19 0.88 -12.08 3.32
C PRO A 19 0.51 -11.44 4.67
N LEU A 20 -0.45 -12.03 5.37
CA LEU A 20 -0.93 -11.53 6.66
C LEU A 20 0.19 -11.41 7.70
N LYS A 21 1.22 -12.27 7.62
CA LYS A 21 2.41 -12.22 8.47
C LYS A 21 3.36 -11.04 8.21
N ALA A 22 3.20 -10.33 7.08
CA ALA A 22 3.95 -9.11 6.80
C ALA A 22 3.50 -7.98 7.75
N HIS A 23 4.36 -6.98 7.97
CA HIS A 23 4.06 -5.90 8.92
C HIS A 23 2.76 -5.14 8.61
N LEU A 24 2.42 -4.91 7.31
CA LEU A 24 1.12 -4.31 6.97
C LEU A 24 -0.06 -5.23 7.27
N GLY A 25 0.10 -6.54 7.12
CA GLY A 25 -0.90 -7.53 7.53
C GLY A 25 -1.10 -7.55 9.04
N GLN A 26 0.00 -7.52 9.79
CA GLN A 26 -0.07 -7.43 11.26
C GLN A 26 -0.71 -6.12 11.72
N ASN A 27 -0.45 -5.02 11.02
CA ASN A 27 -1.11 -3.74 11.26
C ASN A 27 -2.62 -3.80 10.98
N LEU A 28 -3.07 -4.50 9.94
CA LEU A 28 -4.50 -4.73 9.72
C LEU A 28 -5.15 -5.55 10.84
N LEU A 29 -4.41 -6.45 11.50
CA LEU A 29 -4.94 -7.16 12.68
C LEU A 29 -5.13 -6.21 13.87
N VAL A 30 -4.28 -5.19 14.01
CA VAL A 30 -4.50 -4.11 15.00
C VAL A 30 -5.78 -3.36 14.68
N PHE A 31 -5.94 -2.91 13.43
CA PHE A 31 -7.16 -2.24 12.97
C PHE A 31 -8.41 -3.10 13.22
N LYS A 32 -8.38 -4.37 12.82
CA LYS A 32 -9.47 -5.32 13.05
C LYS A 32 -9.85 -5.41 14.52
N LYS A 33 -8.88 -5.66 15.40
CA LYS A 33 -9.10 -5.77 16.84
C LYS A 33 -9.74 -4.50 17.42
N GLU A 34 -9.22 -3.34 17.05
CA GLU A 34 -9.74 -2.06 17.53
C GLU A 34 -11.17 -1.80 17.03
N LEU A 35 -11.44 -2.06 15.76
CA LEU A 35 -12.76 -1.85 15.19
C LEU A 35 -13.81 -2.78 15.78
N GLU A 36 -13.51 -4.08 15.87
CA GLU A 36 -14.43 -5.09 16.43
C GLU A 36 -14.67 -4.91 17.94
N SER A 37 -13.74 -4.28 18.67
CA SER A 37 -13.93 -3.95 20.09
C SER A 37 -14.86 -2.74 20.32
N ARG A 38 -15.03 -1.89 19.31
CA ARG A 38 -15.77 -0.62 19.39
C ARG A 38 -17.13 -0.64 18.67
N SER A 39 -17.34 -1.65 17.82
CA SER A 39 -18.53 -1.74 16.97
C SER A 39 -18.95 -3.20 16.74
N ASP A 40 -20.11 -3.36 16.12
CA ASP A 40 -20.63 -4.64 15.63
C ASP A 40 -20.15 -5.00 14.21
N ILE A 41 -19.26 -4.19 13.63
CA ILE A 41 -18.65 -4.50 12.32
C ILE A 41 -17.70 -5.69 12.47
N LYS A 42 -17.86 -6.70 11.61
CA LYS A 42 -16.93 -7.83 11.50
C LYS A 42 -15.98 -7.63 10.35
N VAL A 43 -14.68 -7.72 10.65
CA VAL A 43 -13.62 -7.52 9.66
C VAL A 43 -13.13 -8.87 9.16
N GLU A 44 -13.16 -9.05 7.83
CA GLU A 44 -12.62 -10.21 7.14
C GLU A 44 -11.44 -9.76 6.28
N ILE A 45 -10.23 -10.28 6.54
CA ILE A 45 -9.02 -9.92 5.81
C ILE A 45 -8.68 -11.01 4.81
N TYR A 46 -8.59 -10.65 3.55
CA TYR A 46 -8.17 -11.51 2.43
C TYR A 46 -6.77 -11.08 1.99
N ASP A 47 -5.77 -11.76 2.52
CA ASP A 47 -4.35 -11.47 2.29
C ASP A 47 -3.80 -12.12 1.02
N SER A 48 -2.52 -11.88 0.71
CA SER A 48 -1.81 -12.53 -0.40
C SER A 48 -2.49 -12.37 -1.77
N ALA A 49 -3.20 -11.28 -1.98
CA ALA A 49 -3.96 -10.97 -3.20
C ALA A 49 -5.03 -12.03 -3.56
N GLN A 50 -5.63 -12.69 -2.56
CA GLN A 50 -6.66 -13.72 -2.79
C GLN A 50 -7.89 -13.18 -3.53
N LEU A 51 -8.28 -11.91 -3.33
CA LEU A 51 -9.40 -11.30 -4.03
C LEU A 51 -8.93 -10.35 -5.13
N TYR A 52 -8.06 -9.39 -4.80
CA TYR A 52 -7.59 -8.35 -5.72
C TYR A 52 -6.10 -8.12 -5.59
N LYS A 53 -5.44 -7.93 -6.74
CA LYS A 53 -4.06 -7.45 -6.79
C LYS A 53 -4.00 -5.96 -6.47
N ASP A 54 -2.86 -5.47 -6.01
CA ASP A 54 -2.61 -4.07 -5.66
C ASP A 54 -3.17 -3.07 -6.70
N LYS A 55 -2.92 -3.31 -7.98
CA LYS A 55 -3.37 -2.45 -9.08
C LYS A 55 -4.90 -2.44 -9.30
N GLU A 56 -5.61 -3.43 -8.78
CA GLU A 56 -7.05 -3.60 -8.94
C GLU A 56 -7.85 -2.94 -7.81
N VAL A 57 -7.19 -2.70 -6.65
CA VAL A 57 -7.83 -2.19 -5.44
C VAL A 57 -8.56 -0.85 -5.64
N PRO A 58 -7.98 0.17 -6.32
CA PRO A 58 -8.68 1.44 -6.51
C PRO A 58 -10.05 1.27 -7.17
N GLN A 59 -10.13 0.47 -8.22
CA GLN A 59 -11.39 0.21 -8.92
C GLN A 59 -12.33 -0.68 -8.13
N ALA A 60 -11.82 -1.76 -7.52
CA ALA A 60 -12.63 -2.70 -6.76
C ALA A 60 -13.32 -2.03 -5.57
N VAL A 61 -12.58 -1.22 -4.80
CA VAL A 61 -13.14 -0.46 -3.68
C VAL A 61 -14.00 0.69 -4.17
N GLY A 62 -13.53 1.47 -5.14
CA GLY A 62 -14.27 2.62 -5.67
C GLY A 62 -15.62 2.26 -6.26
N SER A 63 -15.74 1.11 -6.93
CA SER A 63 -17.01 0.60 -7.45
C SER A 63 -17.93 -0.07 -6.41
N GLY A 64 -17.41 -0.40 -5.24
CA GLY A 64 -18.14 -1.12 -4.19
C GLY A 64 -18.15 -2.65 -4.38
N ALA A 65 -17.29 -3.22 -5.22
CA ALA A 65 -17.15 -4.67 -5.34
C ALA A 65 -16.64 -5.31 -4.04
N ILE A 66 -15.90 -4.53 -3.24
CA ILE A 66 -15.44 -4.88 -1.89
C ILE A 66 -15.51 -3.64 -1.01
N GLU A 67 -15.74 -3.82 0.30
CA GLU A 67 -15.93 -2.71 1.24
C GLU A 67 -14.64 -1.92 1.48
N ALA A 68 -13.48 -2.61 1.52
CA ALA A 68 -12.20 -1.97 1.80
C ALA A 68 -11.03 -2.69 1.14
N GLY A 69 -9.90 -2.01 1.07
CA GLY A 69 -8.67 -2.59 0.53
C GLY A 69 -7.43 -1.78 0.90
N VAL A 70 -6.29 -2.41 0.73
CA VAL A 70 -4.97 -1.81 0.93
C VAL A 70 -4.24 -1.76 -0.40
N ALA A 71 -3.83 -0.56 -0.80
CA ALA A 71 -3.06 -0.36 -2.02
C ALA A 71 -1.83 0.52 -1.76
N SER A 72 -0.76 0.30 -2.51
CA SER A 72 0.29 1.31 -2.63
C SER A 72 -0.34 2.60 -3.16
N ILE A 73 -0.06 3.73 -2.55
CA ILE A 73 -0.73 5.01 -2.85
C ILE A 73 -0.58 5.40 -4.34
N THR A 74 0.53 5.04 -4.96
CA THR A 74 0.78 5.28 -6.40
C THR A 74 -0.25 4.62 -7.32
N ARG A 75 -1.05 3.65 -6.82
CA ARG A 75 -2.12 3.04 -7.62
C ARG A 75 -3.25 4.01 -7.95
N PHE A 76 -3.32 5.13 -7.25
CA PHE A 76 -4.24 6.23 -7.52
C PHE A 76 -3.67 7.29 -8.48
N ALA A 77 -2.39 7.20 -8.86
CA ALA A 77 -1.72 8.20 -9.71
C ALA A 77 -2.28 8.32 -11.14
N GLY A 78 -3.04 7.32 -11.61
CA GLY A 78 -3.69 7.39 -12.92
C GLY A 78 -4.70 8.53 -13.05
N THR A 79 -5.41 8.83 -11.97
CA THR A 79 -6.40 9.92 -11.87
C THR A 79 -5.89 11.09 -11.03
N ASN A 80 -4.95 10.84 -10.12
CA ASN A 80 -4.46 11.81 -9.14
C ASN A 80 -2.92 11.74 -9.09
N PRO A 81 -2.21 12.33 -10.05
CA PRO A 81 -0.75 12.22 -10.15
C PRO A 81 0.00 12.78 -8.93
N GLU A 82 -0.63 13.67 -8.15
CA GLU A 82 -0.08 14.25 -6.91
C GLU A 82 0.23 13.19 -5.83
N VAL A 83 -0.41 12.02 -5.86
CA VAL A 83 -0.12 10.95 -4.89
C VAL A 83 1.29 10.39 -5.04
N ASP A 84 1.92 10.60 -6.21
CA ASP A 84 3.28 10.16 -6.48
C ASP A 84 4.37 11.08 -5.87
N VAL A 85 3.98 12.10 -5.09
CA VAL A 85 4.94 12.97 -4.40
C VAL A 85 5.94 12.18 -3.54
N PHE A 86 5.52 11.07 -2.93
CA PHE A 86 6.38 10.18 -2.13
C PHE A 86 7.42 9.42 -2.98
N TYR A 87 7.20 9.33 -4.28
CA TYR A 87 8.05 8.59 -5.22
C TYR A 87 8.91 9.51 -6.10
N LEU A 88 8.89 10.82 -5.83
CA LEU A 88 9.87 11.73 -6.40
C LEU A 88 11.24 11.39 -5.83
N PRO A 89 12.24 11.05 -6.68
CA PRO A 89 13.50 10.53 -6.20
C PRO A 89 14.18 11.47 -5.21
N PHE A 90 14.53 10.95 -4.03
CA PHE A 90 15.27 11.62 -2.96
C PHE A 90 14.56 12.83 -2.32
N LEU A 91 13.27 13.06 -2.57
CA LEU A 91 12.51 14.15 -1.94
C LEU A 91 12.32 13.91 -0.44
N PHE A 92 11.94 12.68 -0.07
CA PHE A 92 11.78 12.26 1.31
C PHE A 92 13.01 11.47 1.73
N ASP A 93 13.98 12.16 2.34
CA ASP A 93 15.29 11.63 2.71
C ASP A 93 15.38 11.19 4.18
N SER A 94 14.28 11.31 4.92
CA SER A 94 14.23 10.92 6.33
C SER A 94 12.83 10.48 6.76
N GLU A 95 12.77 9.53 7.69
CA GLU A 95 11.51 9.07 8.30
C GLU A 95 10.74 10.22 8.96
N GLN A 96 11.42 11.19 9.54
CA GLN A 96 10.79 12.36 10.15
C GLN A 96 10.01 13.21 9.12
N LYS A 97 10.58 13.43 7.92
CA LYS A 97 9.88 14.13 6.83
C LYS A 97 8.67 13.36 6.35
N VAL A 98 8.82 12.04 6.16
CA VAL A 98 7.70 11.17 5.77
C VAL A 98 6.59 11.20 6.81
N ARG A 99 6.91 11.03 8.08
CA ARG A 99 5.94 11.05 9.19
C ARG A 99 5.20 12.39 9.23
N LYS A 100 5.89 13.51 9.10
CA LYS A 100 5.26 14.83 9.05
C LYS A 100 4.31 14.98 7.86
N ALA A 101 4.69 14.45 6.70
CA ALA A 101 3.89 14.54 5.48
C ALA A 101 2.65 13.64 5.51
N THR A 102 2.76 12.47 6.14
CA THR A 102 1.72 11.43 6.11
C THR A 102 0.82 11.38 7.34
N GLN A 103 1.15 12.10 8.40
CA GLN A 103 0.30 12.16 9.60
C GLN A 103 -1.09 12.72 9.29
N ALA A 104 -2.10 12.24 10.01
CA ALA A 104 -3.46 12.75 9.89
C ALA A 104 -3.51 14.27 10.08
N GLY A 105 -4.20 14.97 9.17
CA GLY A 105 -4.32 16.43 9.19
C GLY A 105 -3.13 17.20 8.62
N SER A 106 -2.13 16.53 8.02
CA SER A 106 -1.04 17.22 7.33
C SER A 106 -1.53 17.96 6.08
N GLU A 107 -0.80 18.99 5.64
CA GLU A 107 -1.11 19.72 4.41
C GLU A 107 -1.08 18.80 3.17
N ILE A 108 -0.20 17.83 3.15
CA ILE A 108 -0.12 16.85 2.05
C ILE A 108 -1.38 15.99 2.03
N ARG A 109 -1.81 15.44 3.17
CA ARG A 109 -3.04 14.65 3.23
C ARG A 109 -4.30 15.49 2.96
N ALA A 110 -4.30 16.77 3.30
CA ALA A 110 -5.40 17.67 2.95
C ALA A 110 -5.60 17.81 1.42
N ILE A 111 -4.56 17.55 0.62
CA ILE A 111 -4.61 17.51 -0.83
C ILE A 111 -4.92 16.09 -1.32
N LEU A 112 -4.20 15.08 -0.81
CA LEU A 112 -4.27 13.72 -1.34
C LEU A 112 -5.56 12.98 -0.96
N ASP A 113 -6.02 13.10 0.31
CA ASP A 113 -7.19 12.35 0.77
C ASP A 113 -8.46 12.70 -0.03
N PRO A 114 -8.80 14.00 -0.27
CA PRO A 114 -9.94 14.33 -1.13
C PRO A 114 -9.76 13.90 -2.59
N ALA A 115 -8.54 13.92 -3.12
CA ALA A 115 -8.25 13.49 -4.47
C ALA A 115 -8.50 11.98 -4.64
N ILE A 116 -8.01 11.17 -3.71
CA ILE A 116 -8.27 9.72 -3.69
C ILE A 116 -9.76 9.45 -3.51
N ALA A 117 -10.44 10.14 -2.60
CA ALA A 117 -11.87 9.95 -2.32
C ALA A 117 -12.76 10.18 -3.55
N LYS A 118 -12.38 11.04 -4.50
CA LYS A 118 -13.10 11.23 -5.77
C LYS A 118 -13.20 9.96 -6.62
N THR A 119 -12.35 8.96 -6.37
CA THR A 119 -12.44 7.65 -7.04
C THR A 119 -13.54 6.75 -6.46
N GLY A 120 -14.21 7.17 -5.40
CA GLY A 120 -15.15 6.37 -4.61
C GLY A 120 -14.46 5.51 -3.54
N ALA A 121 -13.14 5.57 -3.43
CA ALA A 121 -12.33 4.90 -2.41
C ALA A 121 -11.82 5.96 -1.41
N VAL A 122 -12.40 6.00 -0.22
CA VAL A 122 -12.10 7.00 0.82
C VAL A 122 -10.91 6.53 1.67
N PRO A 123 -9.83 7.30 1.81
CA PRO A 123 -8.73 6.98 2.70
C PRO A 123 -9.19 6.90 4.16
N LEU A 124 -8.85 5.80 4.84
CA LEU A 124 -9.05 5.63 6.26
C LEU A 124 -7.79 6.01 7.04
N TYR A 125 -6.65 5.44 6.64
CA TYR A 125 -5.34 5.75 7.22
C TYR A 125 -4.21 5.29 6.29
N TYR A 126 -3.01 5.80 6.54
CA TYR A 126 -1.82 5.46 5.78
C TYR A 126 -0.98 4.42 6.52
N GLN A 127 -0.35 3.53 5.76
CA GLN A 127 0.57 2.54 6.29
C GLN A 127 1.98 2.77 5.74
N ALA A 128 2.94 3.05 6.63
CA ALA A 128 4.34 3.14 6.27
C ALA A 128 4.89 1.78 5.84
N TYR A 129 5.58 1.74 4.72
CA TYR A 129 6.27 0.54 4.23
C TYR A 129 7.79 0.70 4.25
N GLY A 130 8.28 1.92 4.26
CA GLY A 130 9.67 2.28 4.32
C GLY A 130 10.29 2.57 2.95
N SER A 131 11.58 2.84 2.97
CA SER A 131 12.32 3.28 1.79
C SER A 131 12.37 2.22 0.69
N ALA A 132 12.30 2.70 -0.54
CA ALA A 132 12.47 1.89 -1.73
C ALA A 132 13.95 1.48 -1.91
N ILE A 133 14.15 0.21 -2.21
CA ILE A 133 15.46 -0.41 -2.50
C ILE A 133 15.44 -1.08 -3.87
N MET A 134 16.62 -1.42 -4.38
CA MET A 134 16.79 -2.20 -5.60
C MET A 134 17.14 -3.65 -5.28
N LEU A 135 16.53 -4.56 -6.03
CA LEU A 135 16.90 -5.98 -6.09
C LEU A 135 17.43 -6.29 -7.49
N SER A 136 18.51 -7.06 -7.57
CA SER A 136 19.13 -7.48 -8.83
C SER A 136 19.81 -8.84 -8.69
N ASN A 137 20.25 -9.39 -9.83
CA ASN A 137 21.13 -10.55 -9.89
C ASN A 137 22.47 -10.15 -10.53
N GLY A 138 23.56 -10.69 -10.00
CA GLY A 138 24.90 -10.49 -10.56
C GLY A 138 25.55 -9.16 -10.21
N GLY A 139 25.10 -8.49 -9.15
CA GLY A 139 25.77 -7.30 -8.61
C GLY A 139 24.85 -6.13 -8.29
N PRO A 140 25.36 -5.14 -7.55
CA PRO A 140 24.58 -4.01 -7.06
C PRO A 140 24.27 -2.97 -8.15
N MET A 141 23.18 -2.25 -7.97
CA MET A 141 22.75 -1.15 -8.85
C MET A 141 23.07 0.20 -8.20
N LYS A 142 24.26 0.72 -8.44
CA LYS A 142 24.82 1.93 -7.78
C LYS A 142 24.89 3.16 -8.68
N THR A 143 25.00 2.97 -9.99
CA THR A 143 25.21 4.04 -10.97
C THR A 143 24.17 3.96 -12.07
N PRO A 144 23.93 5.05 -12.85
CA PRO A 144 23.06 5.00 -14.01
C PRO A 144 23.43 3.90 -15.02
N ALA A 145 24.70 3.58 -15.18
CA ALA A 145 25.17 2.51 -16.07
C ALA A 145 24.62 1.13 -15.68
N ASP A 146 24.36 0.90 -14.39
CA ASP A 146 23.83 -0.37 -13.90
C ASP A 146 22.34 -0.56 -14.30
N PHE A 147 21.65 0.53 -14.65
CA PHE A 147 20.25 0.51 -15.10
C PHE A 147 20.14 0.35 -16.62
N LYS A 148 21.17 0.73 -17.35
CA LYS A 148 21.13 0.80 -18.82
C LYS A 148 20.67 -0.52 -19.43
N ASP A 149 19.67 -0.43 -20.30
CA ASP A 149 19.03 -1.53 -21.04
C ASP A 149 18.35 -2.63 -20.20
N LYS A 150 18.44 -2.58 -18.87
CA LYS A 150 17.79 -3.55 -18.00
C LYS A 150 16.29 -3.34 -17.93
N LYS A 151 15.53 -4.43 -17.97
CA LYS A 151 14.10 -4.45 -17.70
C LYS A 151 13.88 -4.49 -16.19
N ILE A 152 13.29 -3.42 -15.66
CA ILE A 152 13.24 -3.20 -14.21
C ILE A 152 11.79 -3.12 -13.73
N ARG A 153 11.41 -3.98 -12.79
CA ARG A 153 10.11 -3.91 -12.14
C ARG A 153 9.97 -2.59 -11.37
N VAL A 154 8.91 -1.87 -11.67
CA VAL A 154 8.44 -0.70 -10.91
C VAL A 154 7.02 -0.92 -10.44
N PHE A 155 6.56 -0.13 -9.46
CA PHE A 155 5.20 -0.20 -8.94
C PHE A 155 4.42 1.11 -9.07
N GLY A 156 4.98 2.10 -9.77
CA GLY A 156 4.33 3.38 -10.05
C GLY A 156 4.91 4.06 -11.30
N LYS A 157 4.15 5.01 -11.83
CA LYS A 157 4.49 5.74 -13.06
C LYS A 157 5.74 6.61 -12.88
N THR A 158 5.83 7.33 -11.77
CA THR A 158 6.96 8.21 -11.44
C THR A 158 8.26 7.41 -11.27
N LEU A 159 8.19 6.24 -10.62
CA LEU A 159 9.34 5.32 -10.55
C LEU A 159 9.72 4.76 -11.93
N GLY A 160 8.74 4.56 -12.80
CA GLY A 160 9.01 4.19 -14.20
C GLY A 160 9.76 5.29 -14.95
N ALA A 161 9.37 6.55 -14.79
CA ALA A 161 10.07 7.68 -15.36
C ALA A 161 11.51 7.80 -14.82
N PHE A 162 11.72 7.56 -13.52
CA PHE A 162 13.04 7.50 -12.91
C PHE A 162 13.92 6.41 -13.56
N VAL A 163 13.42 5.19 -13.71
CA VAL A 163 14.13 4.10 -14.40
C VAL A 163 14.50 4.49 -15.83
N SER A 164 13.55 5.08 -16.58
CA SER A 164 13.78 5.50 -17.96
C SER A 164 14.85 6.60 -18.06
N SER A 165 14.89 7.54 -17.12
CA SER A 165 15.90 8.59 -17.09
C SER A 165 17.33 8.05 -16.87
N LEU A 166 17.45 6.86 -16.28
CA LEU A 166 18.72 6.16 -16.09
C LEU A 166 19.04 5.16 -17.24
N GLY A 167 18.23 5.17 -18.31
CA GLY A 167 18.43 4.29 -19.47
C GLY A 167 17.87 2.87 -19.30
N GLY A 168 17.12 2.60 -18.23
CA GLY A 168 16.44 1.33 -18.00
C GLY A 168 15.08 1.25 -18.70
N LYS A 169 14.49 0.06 -18.72
CA LYS A 169 13.19 -0.27 -19.32
C LYS A 169 12.20 -0.63 -18.19
N PRO A 170 11.30 0.28 -17.77
CA PRO A 170 10.40 0.01 -16.67
C PRO A 170 9.32 -1.02 -17.05
N ALA A 171 8.99 -1.90 -16.11
CA ALA A 171 7.87 -2.83 -16.20
C ALA A 171 6.99 -2.70 -14.96
N LEU A 172 5.73 -2.27 -15.15
CA LEU A 172 4.76 -2.10 -14.07
C LEU A 172 4.17 -3.46 -13.67
N ILE A 173 4.61 -3.99 -12.51
CA ILE A 173 4.22 -5.31 -12.01
C ILE A 173 3.76 -5.18 -10.55
N SER A 174 2.62 -5.79 -10.20
CA SER A 174 2.12 -5.82 -8.82
C SER A 174 3.07 -6.54 -7.87
N GLY A 175 3.05 -6.14 -6.59
CA GLY A 175 3.93 -6.71 -5.57
C GLY A 175 3.74 -8.22 -5.38
N SER A 176 2.52 -8.74 -5.50
CA SER A 176 2.21 -10.17 -5.44
C SER A 176 2.78 -10.98 -6.61
N GLU A 177 3.12 -10.31 -7.72
CA GLU A 177 3.66 -10.95 -8.93
C GLU A 177 5.20 -10.90 -9.01
N GLN A 178 5.88 -10.22 -8.08
CA GLN A 178 7.33 -10.00 -8.10
C GLN A 178 8.12 -11.32 -8.10
N TYR A 179 7.79 -12.23 -7.18
CA TYR A 179 8.53 -13.50 -7.06
C TYR A 179 8.58 -14.26 -8.39
N LEU A 180 7.42 -14.42 -9.03
CA LEU A 180 7.35 -15.12 -10.32
C LEU A 180 8.03 -14.34 -11.45
N ALA A 181 7.96 -13.00 -11.44
CA ALA A 181 8.62 -12.18 -12.44
C ALA A 181 10.15 -12.33 -12.38
N TYR A 182 10.72 -12.37 -11.18
CA TYR A 182 12.14 -12.60 -10.96
C TYR A 182 12.53 -14.05 -11.28
N GLN A 183 11.78 -15.03 -10.77
CA GLN A 183 12.04 -16.45 -11.00
C GLN A 183 12.05 -16.80 -12.49
N ARG A 184 11.17 -16.18 -13.27
CA ARG A 184 11.05 -16.42 -14.72
C ARG A 184 11.93 -15.51 -15.57
N ASN A 185 12.77 -14.69 -14.95
CA ASN A 185 13.57 -13.67 -15.64
C ASN A 185 12.73 -12.76 -16.56
N THR A 186 11.48 -12.49 -16.19
CA THR A 186 10.61 -11.55 -16.91
C THR A 186 11.16 -10.11 -16.80
N VAL A 187 11.88 -9.83 -15.74
CA VAL A 187 12.62 -8.59 -15.47
C VAL A 187 14.01 -8.94 -14.91
N ASP A 188 14.98 -8.06 -15.14
CA ASP A 188 16.38 -8.22 -14.72
C ASP A 188 16.62 -7.74 -13.29
N ALA A 189 15.80 -6.79 -12.85
CA ALA A 189 15.90 -6.16 -11.53
C ALA A 189 14.52 -5.62 -11.09
N GLY A 190 14.42 -5.12 -9.86
CA GLY A 190 13.19 -4.50 -9.40
C GLY A 190 13.33 -3.67 -8.15
N MET A 191 12.34 -2.80 -7.92
CA MET A 191 12.21 -1.96 -6.73
C MET A 191 11.20 -2.58 -5.76
N THR A 192 11.48 -2.51 -4.47
CA THR A 192 10.54 -2.88 -3.39
C THR A 192 11.01 -2.28 -2.06
N GLY A 193 10.29 -2.49 -0.97
CA GLY A 193 10.77 -2.20 0.37
C GLY A 193 11.43 -3.42 1.02
N VAL A 194 12.31 -3.19 1.98
CA VAL A 194 13.09 -4.26 2.65
C VAL A 194 12.17 -5.34 3.26
N SER A 195 11.07 -4.95 3.89
CA SER A 195 10.13 -5.90 4.49
C SER A 195 9.52 -6.86 3.45
N GLY A 196 9.34 -6.41 2.21
CA GLY A 196 8.86 -7.24 1.09
C GLY A 196 9.85 -8.33 0.70
N VAL A 197 11.14 -8.09 0.84
CA VAL A 197 12.18 -9.08 0.54
C VAL A 197 11.99 -10.33 1.40
N LYS A 198 11.78 -10.15 2.71
CA LYS A 198 11.56 -11.24 3.66
C LYS A 198 10.17 -11.86 3.49
N SER A 199 9.11 -11.06 3.51
CA SER A 199 7.73 -11.54 3.55
C SER A 199 7.32 -12.29 2.28
N ARG A 200 7.87 -11.93 1.12
CA ARG A 200 7.66 -12.58 -0.19
C ARG A 200 8.79 -13.52 -0.60
N LYS A 201 9.78 -13.75 0.27
CA LYS A 201 10.95 -14.61 0.01
C LYS A 201 11.73 -14.22 -1.25
N LEU A 202 11.80 -12.93 -1.59
CA LEU A 202 12.46 -12.47 -2.81
C LEU A 202 13.96 -12.78 -2.84
N TYR A 203 14.58 -12.98 -1.67
CA TYR A 203 15.97 -13.44 -1.51
C TYR A 203 16.25 -14.84 -2.11
N GLN A 204 15.21 -15.59 -2.46
CA GLN A 204 15.36 -16.88 -3.13
C GLN A 204 15.53 -16.75 -4.65
N VAL A 205 15.17 -15.62 -5.21
CA VAL A 205 15.15 -15.37 -6.67
C VAL A 205 15.96 -14.15 -7.09
N MET A 206 16.49 -13.40 -6.10
CA MET A 206 17.37 -12.23 -6.30
C MET A 206 18.53 -12.34 -5.31
N ASP A 207 19.77 -12.17 -5.79
CA ASP A 207 20.98 -12.38 -4.99
C ASP A 207 21.55 -11.10 -4.36
N THR A 208 21.16 -9.93 -4.88
CA THR A 208 21.74 -8.65 -4.47
C THR A 208 20.65 -7.65 -4.10
N LEU A 209 20.82 -7.02 -2.93
CA LEU A 209 20.01 -5.90 -2.46
C LEU A 209 20.90 -4.65 -2.41
N THR A 210 20.46 -3.58 -3.08
CA THR A 210 21.13 -2.27 -3.02
C THR A 210 20.23 -1.27 -2.29
N VAL A 211 20.73 -0.74 -1.18
CA VAL A 211 20.03 0.29 -0.39
C VAL A 211 20.19 1.63 -1.08
N THR A 212 19.21 1.99 -1.88
CA THR A 212 19.20 3.23 -2.67
C THR A 212 18.40 4.35 -2.02
N ASN A 213 17.40 4.02 -1.21
CA ASN A 213 16.52 4.97 -0.53
C ASN A 213 16.00 6.10 -1.46
N HIS A 214 15.65 5.72 -2.69
CA HIS A 214 15.29 6.66 -3.74
C HIS A 214 13.84 7.13 -3.70
N GLY A 215 13.03 6.63 -2.77
CA GLY A 215 11.65 7.05 -2.53
C GLY A 215 11.14 6.42 -1.24
N ASP A 216 10.01 6.89 -0.75
CA ASP A 216 9.33 6.30 0.41
C ASP A 216 8.05 5.59 -0.04
N ILE A 217 7.84 4.37 0.45
CA ILE A 217 6.71 3.55 0.04
C ILE A 217 5.60 3.71 1.07
N GLU A 218 4.52 4.33 0.64
CA GLU A 218 3.29 4.47 1.41
C GLU A 218 2.18 3.59 0.82
N PHE A 219 1.49 2.90 1.71
CA PHE A 219 0.22 2.26 1.43
C PHE A 219 -0.91 3.05 2.06
N VAL A 220 -2.09 2.92 1.50
CA VAL A 220 -3.30 3.53 2.04
C VAL A 220 -4.38 2.46 2.20
N VAL A 221 -5.00 2.44 3.36
CA VAL A 221 -6.22 1.66 3.62
C VAL A 221 -7.38 2.53 3.20
N VAL A 222 -8.17 2.04 2.27
CA VAL A 222 -9.33 2.75 1.71
C VAL A 222 -10.61 1.96 1.92
N ALA A 223 -11.72 2.65 2.04
CA ALA A 223 -13.06 2.04 2.08
C ALA A 223 -13.98 2.66 1.03
N ASN A 224 -14.97 1.89 0.58
CA ASN A 224 -15.96 2.36 -0.38
C ASN A 224 -16.82 3.48 0.24
N ASP A 225 -16.95 4.59 -0.45
CA ASP A 225 -17.70 5.78 0.03
C ASP A 225 -19.18 5.47 0.30
N LYS A 226 -19.86 4.74 -0.59
CA LYS A 226 -21.27 4.39 -0.42
C LYS A 226 -21.48 3.45 0.75
N TRP A 227 -20.58 2.48 0.93
CA TRP A 227 -20.61 1.58 2.09
C TRP A 227 -20.41 2.37 3.38
N LEU A 228 -19.40 3.24 3.47
CA LEU A 228 -19.18 4.12 4.64
C LEU A 228 -20.40 4.99 4.94
N SER A 229 -21.02 5.56 3.91
CA SER A 229 -22.20 6.40 4.04
C SER A 229 -23.42 5.63 4.53
N SER A 230 -23.51 4.31 4.28
CA SER A 230 -24.60 3.45 4.76
C SER A 230 -24.48 3.09 6.26
N LEU A 231 -23.33 3.30 6.86
CA LEU A 231 -23.07 2.98 8.26
C LEU A 231 -23.72 3.98 9.22
N THR A 232 -23.97 3.54 10.45
CA THR A 232 -24.36 4.45 11.54
C THR A 232 -23.22 5.38 11.93
N GLN A 233 -23.53 6.52 12.57
CA GLN A 233 -22.48 7.42 13.07
C GLN A 233 -21.53 6.70 14.04
N LYS A 234 -22.07 5.88 14.94
CA LYS A 234 -21.28 5.08 15.89
C LYS A 234 -20.27 4.17 15.16
N GLN A 235 -20.70 3.51 14.08
CA GLN A 235 -19.81 2.66 13.29
C GLN A 235 -18.72 3.46 12.57
N ARG A 236 -19.06 4.62 12.00
CA ARG A 236 -18.07 5.53 11.39
C ARG A 236 -17.04 6.05 12.39
N ASP A 237 -17.50 6.45 13.58
CA ASP A 237 -16.61 6.90 14.67
C ASP A 237 -15.67 5.78 15.10
N ALA A 238 -16.17 4.54 15.20
CA ALA A 238 -15.35 3.36 15.52
C ALA A 238 -14.27 3.11 14.46
N ILE A 239 -14.59 3.24 13.17
CA ILE A 239 -13.62 3.14 12.07
C ILE A 239 -12.55 4.24 12.20
N ALA A 240 -12.96 5.48 12.46
CA ALA A 240 -12.03 6.59 12.61
C ALA A 240 -11.04 6.38 13.78
N GLU A 241 -11.54 5.94 14.95
CA GLU A 241 -10.68 5.66 16.10
C GLU A 241 -9.77 4.45 15.87
N ALA A 242 -10.27 3.35 15.29
CA ALA A 242 -9.45 2.20 14.92
C ALA A 242 -8.35 2.57 13.92
N SER A 243 -8.67 3.44 12.96
CA SER A 243 -7.71 3.97 11.98
C SER A 243 -6.57 4.75 12.63
N LYS A 244 -6.87 5.63 13.59
CA LYS A 244 -5.85 6.40 14.34
C LYS A 244 -4.90 5.48 15.09
N VAL A 245 -5.44 4.47 15.77
CA VAL A 245 -4.62 3.50 16.54
C VAL A 245 -3.72 2.70 15.58
N ALA A 246 -4.27 2.19 14.49
CA ALA A 246 -3.52 1.41 13.51
C ALA A 246 -2.44 2.25 12.80
N GLU A 247 -2.74 3.49 12.41
CA GLU A 247 -1.78 4.40 11.78
C GLU A 247 -0.61 4.71 12.71
N LYS A 248 -0.89 4.99 13.99
CA LYS A 248 0.16 5.22 14.98
C LYS A 248 1.04 3.99 15.16
N ALA A 249 0.43 2.81 15.28
CA ALA A 249 1.15 1.56 15.51
C ALA A 249 2.13 1.25 14.37
N VAL A 250 1.71 1.36 13.08
CA VAL A 250 2.60 1.06 11.95
C VAL A 250 3.74 2.06 11.83
N ARG A 251 3.54 3.31 12.22
CA ARG A 251 4.60 4.34 12.21
C ARG A 251 5.62 4.12 13.32
N ASP A 252 5.16 3.74 14.50
CA ASP A 252 6.04 3.45 15.63
C ASP A 252 6.89 2.20 15.37
N ASP A 253 6.34 1.18 14.70
CA ASP A 253 7.06 -0.02 14.28
C ASP A 253 8.19 0.27 13.27
N MET A 254 8.02 1.28 12.41
CA MET A 254 9.05 1.68 11.44
C MET A 254 10.22 2.45 12.07
N ALA A 255 10.05 2.98 13.28
CA ALA A 255 11.10 3.72 14.00
C ALA A 255 12.05 2.80 14.79
N ASN A 256 11.72 1.50 14.91
CA ASN A 256 12.50 0.47 15.61
C ASN A 256 13.14 -0.51 14.62
#